data_0dbdc6b032a42960f5ce96fa2cf628c8
#
_entry.id   0dbdc6b032a42960f5ce96fa2cf628c8
#
_cell.length_a   1.000
_cell.length_b   1.000
_cell.length_c   1.000
_cell.angle_alpha   90.00
_cell.angle_beta   90.00
_cell.angle_gamma   90.00
#
_symmetry.space_group_name_H-M   'P 1'
#
loop_
_entity.id
_entity.type
_entity.pdbx_description
1 polymer ?
#
loop_
_entity_poly.entity_id
_entity_poly.type
_entity_poly.pdbx_seq_one_letter_code
_entity_poly.pdbx_strand_id
1 'polypeptide(L)'
;MFRNITLLLTFFALTSSLFAQSINFQPLSLEDAIIESGKTGKPVMFMAYQSTCTHCEKMINEVFPDTMVSNFYNANFINIRIDMLDQVMAKKYIQQFYLSSFPTFIIINGKAETLYQYVGEFKAAEFVKQAKLSLDPANQIPTNRRAFEANPADSTACYNYLLTLSRGRLATQSVASAYFNANNKQLEFTTSNWRILSMSVSNLDSEIFRYMLEHKADFEKVASTKKVERKFYLTAAYNLQTPATTNDTTNYFRYRNLAAKVGLPIIDSLILVTDLSVYEKNKQWDAYIQAAKSGAEKYLWNDANSLRRISDMIYEHSSDKSTLVKGANFAVRSAELKPEYFNNLSAAKIYFKLGYNDLSKKYAQQAIAEGKKKNMNTVEANKILEELGG
;
A
#
# COMPACT_ATOMS: atom_id res chain seq x y z
N MET A 1 -0.91 -23.92 -87.46
CA MET A 1 0.24 -23.59 -86.62
C MET A 1 -0.21 -22.57 -85.57
N PHE A 2 -0.75 -23.05 -84.44
CA PHE A 2 -1.33 -22.16 -83.36
C PHE A 2 -0.37 -22.21 -82.20
N ARG A 3 0.15 -21.07 -81.81
CA ARG A 3 1.14 -20.91 -80.73
C ARG A 3 0.37 -20.40 -79.48
N ASN A 4 0.23 -21.31 -78.49
CA ASN A 4 -0.40 -20.99 -77.22
C ASN A 4 0.54 -20.05 -76.42
N ILE A 5 0.03 -18.88 -76.08
CA ILE A 5 0.63 -17.95 -75.14
C ILE A 5 -0.01 -18.20 -73.77
N THR A 6 0.74 -18.85 -72.90
CA THR A 6 0.33 -19.05 -71.49
C THR A 6 0.64 -17.77 -70.70
N LEU A 7 -0.39 -17.07 -70.27
CA LEU A 7 -0.28 -15.90 -69.44
C LEU A 7 -0.05 -16.35 -67.95
N LEU A 8 1.14 -16.15 -67.44
CA LEU A 8 1.49 -16.40 -66.02
C LEU A 8 1.02 -15.22 -65.19
N LEU A 9 -0.14 -15.37 -64.53
CA LEU A 9 -0.61 -14.41 -63.50
C LEU A 9 0.16 -14.64 -62.21
N THR A 10 1.20 -13.85 -61.97
CA THR A 10 1.88 -13.76 -60.67
C THR A 10 0.97 -13.02 -59.69
N PHE A 11 0.33 -13.80 -58.82
CA PHE A 11 -0.42 -13.28 -57.66
C PHE A 11 0.60 -12.80 -56.61
N PHE A 12 0.87 -11.49 -56.61
CA PHE A 12 1.72 -10.86 -55.60
C PHE A 12 0.87 -10.71 -54.32
N ALA A 13 0.95 -11.73 -53.44
CA ALA A 13 0.35 -11.67 -52.12
C ALA A 13 1.10 -10.61 -51.29
N LEU A 14 0.52 -9.44 -51.18
CA LEU A 14 0.92 -8.45 -50.20
C LEU A 14 0.61 -9.04 -48.79
N THR A 15 1.58 -9.70 -48.22
CA THR A 15 1.60 -10.00 -46.80
C THR A 15 1.80 -8.64 -46.06
N SER A 16 0.73 -7.95 -45.77
CA SER A 16 0.76 -6.89 -44.78
C SER A 16 1.16 -7.51 -43.45
N SER A 17 2.42 -7.35 -43.10
CA SER A 17 2.90 -7.66 -41.75
C SER A 17 2.07 -6.82 -40.80
N LEU A 18 1.11 -7.43 -40.14
CA LEU A 18 0.41 -6.86 -39.00
C LEU A 18 1.45 -6.77 -37.86
N PHE A 19 2.35 -5.78 -37.94
CA PHE A 19 3.07 -5.37 -36.76
C PHE A 19 2.01 -4.93 -35.75
N ALA A 20 1.93 -5.59 -34.62
CA ALA A 20 1.11 -5.16 -33.52
C ALA A 20 1.48 -3.68 -33.23
N GLN A 21 0.57 -2.77 -33.62
CA GLN A 21 0.82 -1.34 -33.55
C GLN A 21 0.68 -0.94 -32.08
N SER A 22 1.81 -0.77 -31.39
CA SER A 22 1.83 -0.28 -30.01
C SER A 22 1.40 1.20 -29.94
N ILE A 23 1.19 1.71 -28.72
CA ILE A 23 1.03 3.15 -28.53
C ILE A 23 2.25 3.87 -29.13
N ASN A 24 2.00 4.82 -30.03
CA ASN A 24 3.03 5.63 -30.67
C ASN A 24 3.45 6.79 -29.72
N PHE A 25 4.52 6.54 -28.94
CA PHE A 25 5.11 7.57 -28.10
C PHE A 25 6.03 8.47 -28.93
N GLN A 26 5.66 9.75 -29.02
CA GLN A 26 6.43 10.74 -29.75
C GLN A 26 7.65 11.20 -28.94
N PRO A 27 8.81 11.44 -29.58
CA PRO A 27 10.03 11.91 -28.91
C PRO A 27 9.98 13.44 -28.68
N LEU A 28 8.91 13.90 -28.04
CA LEU A 28 8.70 15.32 -27.72
C LEU A 28 8.98 15.57 -26.24
N SER A 29 9.43 16.78 -25.92
CA SER A 29 9.35 17.29 -24.56
C SER A 29 7.89 17.49 -24.16
N LEU A 30 7.60 17.57 -22.85
CA LEU A 30 6.24 17.88 -22.40
C LEU A 30 5.76 19.23 -22.90
N GLU A 31 6.65 20.21 -22.94
CA GLU A 31 6.39 21.57 -23.43
C GLU A 31 6.02 21.58 -24.91
N ASP A 32 6.77 20.85 -25.74
CA ASP A 32 6.48 20.76 -27.18
C ASP A 32 5.18 19.99 -27.44
N ALA A 33 4.91 18.93 -26.67
CA ALA A 33 3.66 18.19 -26.76
C ALA A 33 2.43 19.06 -26.39
N ILE A 34 2.55 19.93 -25.38
CA ILE A 34 1.51 20.91 -25.01
C ILE A 34 1.29 21.93 -26.13
N ILE A 35 2.35 22.43 -26.74
CA ILE A 35 2.24 23.35 -27.90
C ILE A 35 1.52 22.65 -29.06
N GLU A 36 1.86 21.42 -29.36
CA GLU A 36 1.20 20.62 -30.41
C GLU A 36 -0.27 20.33 -30.07
N SER A 37 -0.57 20.06 -28.79
CA SER A 37 -1.95 19.93 -28.28
C SER A 37 -2.76 21.21 -28.53
N GLY A 38 -2.17 22.38 -28.34
CA GLY A 38 -2.82 23.66 -28.62
C GLY A 38 -3.16 23.86 -30.08
N LYS A 39 -2.34 23.34 -31.02
CA LYS A 39 -2.58 23.41 -32.46
C LYS A 39 -3.60 22.39 -32.96
N THR A 40 -3.55 21.15 -32.44
CA THR A 40 -4.36 20.03 -32.95
C THR A 40 -5.68 19.84 -32.21
N GLY A 41 -5.80 20.39 -31.00
CA GLY A 41 -6.92 20.14 -30.09
C GLY A 41 -6.88 18.78 -29.39
N LYS A 42 -5.93 17.89 -29.74
CA LYS A 42 -5.75 16.60 -29.06
C LYS A 42 -5.02 16.78 -27.74
N PRO A 43 -5.53 16.26 -26.61
CA PRO A 43 -4.80 16.33 -25.36
C PRO A 43 -3.53 15.46 -25.38
N VAL A 44 -2.56 15.84 -24.57
CA VAL A 44 -1.35 15.05 -24.31
C VAL A 44 -1.67 13.93 -23.33
N MET A 45 -1.30 12.69 -23.64
CA MET A 45 -1.17 11.62 -22.68
C MET A 45 0.31 11.50 -22.29
N PHE A 46 0.63 11.92 -21.08
CA PHE A 46 1.97 11.87 -20.54
C PHE A 46 2.09 10.69 -19.58
N MET A 47 2.94 9.71 -19.89
CA MET A 47 3.30 8.61 -19.02
C MET A 47 4.58 8.93 -18.26
N ALA A 48 4.48 9.15 -16.95
CA ALA A 48 5.62 9.15 -16.05
C ALA A 48 5.90 7.71 -15.62
N TYR A 49 7.12 7.20 -15.88
CA TYR A 49 7.49 5.83 -15.59
C TYR A 49 8.92 5.71 -15.05
N GLN A 50 9.30 4.53 -14.60
CA GLN A 50 10.70 4.16 -14.33
C GLN A 50 11.03 2.90 -15.12
N SER A 51 12.18 2.87 -15.80
CA SER A 51 12.61 1.74 -16.61
C SER A 51 12.90 0.47 -15.79
N THR A 52 13.09 0.60 -14.48
CA THR A 52 13.27 -0.52 -13.53
C THR A 52 11.98 -0.98 -12.86
N CYS A 53 10.84 -0.38 -13.20
CA CYS A 53 9.55 -0.67 -12.56
C CYS A 53 8.82 -1.81 -13.31
N THR A 54 8.61 -2.95 -12.65
CA THR A 54 7.91 -4.13 -13.21
C THR A 54 6.49 -3.82 -13.69
N HIS A 55 5.73 -2.97 -13.00
CA HIS A 55 4.39 -2.56 -13.42
C HIS A 55 4.44 -1.71 -14.69
N CYS A 56 5.47 -0.88 -14.85
CA CYS A 56 5.69 -0.09 -16.06
C CYS A 56 6.04 -0.98 -17.25
N GLU A 57 6.90 -1.97 -17.01
CA GLU A 57 7.30 -2.96 -18.02
C GLU A 57 6.10 -3.75 -18.55
N LYS A 58 5.22 -4.22 -17.66
CA LYS A 58 3.99 -4.91 -18.09
C LYS A 58 3.08 -4.03 -18.93
N MET A 59 2.90 -2.75 -18.57
CA MET A 59 2.12 -1.83 -19.39
C MET A 59 2.72 -1.71 -20.80
N ILE A 60 4.05 -1.57 -20.90
CA ILE A 60 4.76 -1.39 -22.18
C ILE A 60 4.71 -2.66 -23.03
N ASN A 61 4.93 -3.84 -22.44
CA ASN A 61 5.10 -5.08 -23.16
C ASN A 61 3.80 -5.85 -23.41
N GLU A 62 2.79 -5.71 -22.55
CA GLU A 62 1.57 -6.51 -22.61
C GLU A 62 0.32 -5.68 -22.94
N VAL A 63 0.24 -4.42 -22.51
CA VAL A 63 -0.99 -3.60 -22.63
C VAL A 63 -0.93 -2.66 -23.83
N PHE A 64 0.19 -1.96 -24.04
CA PHE A 64 0.29 -0.97 -25.12
C PHE A 64 0.27 -1.61 -26.53
N PRO A 65 0.75 -2.85 -26.75
CA PRO A 65 0.62 -3.53 -28.03
C PRO A 65 -0.80 -4.04 -28.34
N ASP A 66 -1.72 -4.04 -27.36
CA ASP A 66 -3.11 -4.41 -27.61
C ASP A 66 -3.73 -3.46 -28.63
N THR A 67 -4.37 -4.03 -29.67
CA THR A 67 -4.90 -3.28 -30.80
C THR A 67 -5.99 -2.28 -30.39
N MET A 68 -6.85 -2.63 -29.41
CA MET A 68 -7.87 -1.73 -28.90
C MET A 68 -7.24 -0.54 -28.16
N VAL A 69 -6.16 -0.80 -27.40
CA VAL A 69 -5.41 0.22 -26.67
C VAL A 69 -4.68 1.15 -27.63
N SER A 70 -3.84 0.57 -28.50
CA SER A 70 -3.00 1.34 -29.42
C SER A 70 -3.85 2.21 -30.37
N ASN A 71 -4.90 1.64 -30.97
CA ASN A 71 -5.81 2.40 -31.84
C ASN A 71 -6.48 3.55 -31.10
N PHE A 72 -6.98 3.30 -29.88
CA PHE A 72 -7.68 4.35 -29.13
C PHE A 72 -6.74 5.49 -28.72
N TYR A 73 -5.57 5.16 -28.15
CA TYR A 73 -4.62 6.17 -27.69
C TYR A 73 -4.00 6.95 -28.84
N ASN A 74 -3.63 6.31 -29.95
CA ASN A 74 -3.05 6.97 -31.10
C ASN A 74 -4.04 7.90 -31.83
N ALA A 75 -5.33 7.53 -31.82
CA ALA A 75 -6.37 8.38 -32.41
C ALA A 75 -6.68 9.63 -31.59
N ASN A 76 -6.63 9.54 -30.24
CA ASN A 76 -7.21 10.55 -29.37
C ASN A 76 -6.18 11.41 -28.62
N PHE A 77 -4.90 10.99 -28.57
CA PHE A 77 -3.88 11.68 -27.76
C PHE A 77 -2.58 11.93 -28.54
N ILE A 78 -1.85 12.94 -28.09
CA ILE A 78 -0.42 13.06 -28.32
C ILE A 78 0.26 12.30 -27.19
N ASN A 79 0.82 11.12 -27.48
CA ASN A 79 1.37 10.24 -26.45
C ASN A 79 2.86 10.54 -26.26
N ILE A 80 3.27 10.83 -25.03
CA ILE A 80 4.67 10.98 -24.63
C ILE A 80 4.94 10.16 -23.36
N ARG A 81 6.20 9.76 -23.16
CA ARG A 81 6.66 9.10 -21.94
C ARG A 81 8.01 9.63 -21.50
N ILE A 82 8.21 9.79 -20.19
CA ILE A 82 9.46 10.29 -19.63
C ILE A 82 9.88 9.38 -18.49
N ASP A 83 11.15 8.94 -18.52
CA ASP A 83 11.73 8.11 -17.48
C ASP A 83 12.10 8.94 -16.24
N MET A 84 11.52 8.64 -15.11
CA MET A 84 11.77 9.30 -13.83
C MET A 84 13.00 8.75 -13.09
N LEU A 85 13.83 7.90 -13.72
CA LEU A 85 15.17 7.60 -13.26
C LEU A 85 16.15 8.76 -13.61
N ASP A 86 15.85 9.56 -14.61
CA ASP A 86 16.54 10.81 -14.84
C ASP A 86 16.22 11.79 -13.70
N GLN A 87 17.25 12.09 -12.88
CA GLN A 87 17.06 12.89 -11.66
C GLN A 87 16.60 14.33 -11.95
N VAL A 88 16.97 14.90 -13.10
CA VAL A 88 16.58 16.26 -13.48
C VAL A 88 15.09 16.28 -13.82
N MET A 89 14.65 15.35 -14.67
CA MET A 89 13.24 15.19 -15.04
C MET A 89 12.37 14.76 -13.85
N ALA A 90 12.86 13.84 -13.03
CA ALA A 90 12.18 13.41 -11.81
C ALA A 90 11.92 14.59 -10.86
N LYS A 91 12.95 15.38 -10.54
CA LYS A 91 12.80 16.55 -9.64
C LYS A 91 11.74 17.54 -10.16
N LYS A 92 11.71 17.79 -11.45
CA LYS A 92 10.74 18.70 -12.08
C LYS A 92 9.32 18.15 -12.02
N TYR A 93 9.10 16.94 -12.54
CA TYR A 93 7.75 16.41 -12.76
C TYR A 93 7.13 15.74 -11.54
N ILE A 94 7.93 15.15 -10.64
CA ILE A 94 7.42 14.58 -9.37
C ILE A 94 6.74 15.68 -8.55
N GLN A 95 7.35 16.85 -8.46
CA GLN A 95 6.77 17.98 -7.71
C GLN A 95 5.58 18.59 -8.45
N GLN A 96 5.69 18.79 -9.77
CA GLN A 96 4.66 19.43 -10.59
C GLN A 96 3.34 18.63 -10.61
N PHE A 97 3.42 17.30 -10.71
CA PHE A 97 2.26 16.41 -10.83
C PHE A 97 2.00 15.58 -9.58
N TYR A 98 2.71 15.85 -8.48
CA TYR A 98 2.57 15.11 -7.21
C TYR A 98 2.70 13.60 -7.39
N LEU A 99 3.71 13.15 -8.18
CA LEU A 99 3.90 11.74 -8.50
C LEU A 99 4.35 10.95 -7.26
N SER A 100 3.55 9.99 -6.85
CA SER A 100 3.82 9.15 -5.67
C SER A 100 4.14 7.69 -6.03
N SER A 101 3.91 7.28 -7.27
CA SER A 101 4.17 5.91 -7.75
C SER A 101 4.13 5.84 -9.28
N PHE A 102 4.63 4.73 -9.85
CA PHE A 102 4.74 4.51 -11.27
C PHE A 102 4.09 3.18 -11.70
N PRO A 103 3.54 3.12 -12.94
CA PRO A 103 3.36 4.24 -13.86
C PRO A 103 2.26 5.20 -13.41
N THR A 104 2.42 6.48 -13.74
CA THR A 104 1.37 7.50 -13.62
C THR A 104 1.10 8.06 -15.00
N PHE A 105 -0.19 8.19 -15.35
CA PHE A 105 -0.67 8.72 -16.62
C PHE A 105 -1.39 10.04 -16.37
N ILE A 106 -0.98 11.09 -17.07
CA ILE A 106 -1.48 12.44 -16.90
C ILE A 106 -2.01 12.92 -18.25
N ILE A 107 -3.26 13.38 -18.27
CA ILE A 107 -3.87 13.97 -19.45
C ILE A 107 -3.86 15.48 -19.31
N ILE A 108 -3.23 16.17 -20.29
CA ILE A 108 -2.97 17.59 -20.24
C ILE A 108 -3.50 18.22 -21.53
N ASN A 109 -4.16 19.39 -21.43
CA ASN A 109 -4.63 20.12 -22.60
C ASN A 109 -3.57 21.09 -23.14
N GLY A 110 -3.86 21.73 -24.30
CA GLY A 110 -3.00 22.72 -24.92
C GLY A 110 -2.82 24.04 -24.14
N LYS A 111 -3.49 24.19 -22.98
CA LYS A 111 -3.30 25.31 -22.03
C LYS A 111 -2.46 24.90 -20.83
N ALA A 112 -1.80 23.74 -20.88
CA ALA A 112 -1.03 23.16 -19.79
C ALA A 112 -1.87 22.81 -18.54
N GLU A 113 -3.20 22.68 -18.64
CA GLU A 113 -4.02 22.26 -17.52
C GLU A 113 -4.07 20.73 -17.46
N THR A 114 -3.83 20.16 -16.27
CA THR A 114 -4.04 18.73 -16.01
C THR A 114 -5.55 18.45 -16.00
N LEU A 115 -6.02 17.74 -17.02
CA LEU A 115 -7.43 17.36 -17.14
C LEU A 115 -7.76 16.14 -16.27
N TYR A 116 -6.85 15.17 -16.26
CA TYR A 116 -7.10 13.89 -15.60
C TYR A 116 -5.78 13.21 -15.22
N GLN A 117 -5.76 12.46 -14.13
CA GLN A 117 -4.61 11.68 -13.71
C GLN A 117 -5.06 10.33 -13.17
N TYR A 118 -4.33 9.27 -13.50
CA TYR A 118 -4.58 7.92 -12.99
C TYR A 118 -3.27 7.14 -12.86
N VAL A 119 -3.24 6.19 -11.93
CA VAL A 119 -2.00 5.59 -11.46
C VAL A 119 -2.13 4.07 -11.39
N GLY A 120 -1.11 3.37 -11.87
CA GLY A 120 -0.93 1.94 -11.70
C GLY A 120 -0.95 1.13 -12.98
N GLU A 121 -0.87 -0.19 -12.81
CA GLU A 121 -1.00 -1.19 -13.86
C GLU A 121 -2.48 -1.46 -14.15
N PHE A 122 -2.84 -1.57 -15.42
CA PHE A 122 -4.21 -1.80 -15.90
C PHE A 122 -4.23 -2.95 -16.90
N LYS A 123 -5.37 -3.64 -16.99
CA LYS A 123 -5.68 -4.49 -18.14
C LYS A 123 -6.13 -3.61 -19.32
N ALA A 124 -5.98 -4.09 -20.56
CA ALA A 124 -6.29 -3.35 -21.79
C ALA A 124 -7.65 -2.63 -21.77
N ALA A 125 -8.73 -3.35 -21.45
CA ALA A 125 -10.09 -2.77 -21.42
C ALA A 125 -10.25 -1.66 -20.36
N GLU A 126 -9.64 -1.83 -19.17
CA GLU A 126 -9.70 -0.83 -18.11
C GLU A 126 -8.84 0.39 -18.46
N PHE A 127 -7.68 0.17 -19.13
CA PHE A 127 -6.83 1.26 -19.58
C PHE A 127 -7.54 2.15 -20.61
N VAL A 128 -8.24 1.56 -21.59
CA VAL A 128 -9.09 2.31 -22.55
C VAL A 128 -10.26 3.01 -21.83
N LYS A 129 -10.84 2.38 -20.80
CA LYS A 129 -11.88 3.03 -20.00
C LYS A 129 -11.35 4.28 -19.28
N GLN A 130 -10.13 4.25 -18.71
CA GLN A 130 -9.52 5.45 -18.12
C GLN A 130 -9.33 6.55 -19.17
N ALA A 131 -8.88 6.21 -20.37
CA ALA A 131 -8.76 7.16 -21.47
C ALA A 131 -10.11 7.80 -21.85
N LYS A 132 -11.18 7.00 -21.97
CA LYS A 132 -12.54 7.51 -22.25
C LYS A 132 -13.04 8.43 -21.14
N LEU A 133 -12.81 8.08 -19.87
CA LEU A 133 -13.17 8.93 -18.73
C LEU A 133 -12.41 10.26 -18.77
N SER A 134 -11.15 10.27 -19.20
CA SER A 134 -10.34 11.48 -19.26
C SER A 134 -10.80 12.48 -20.35
N LEU A 135 -11.44 11.97 -21.40
CA LEU A 135 -11.97 12.80 -22.49
C LEU A 135 -13.37 13.37 -22.15
N ASP A 136 -14.07 12.81 -21.19
CA ASP A 136 -15.35 13.33 -20.73
C ASP A 136 -15.17 14.49 -19.74
N PRO A 137 -15.61 15.72 -20.07
CA PRO A 137 -15.49 16.88 -19.19
C PRO A 137 -16.04 16.67 -17.78
N ALA A 138 -17.08 15.84 -17.62
CA ALA A 138 -17.67 15.55 -16.31
C ALA A 138 -16.71 14.82 -15.36
N ASN A 139 -15.68 14.17 -15.88
CA ASN A 139 -14.65 13.47 -15.08
C ASN A 139 -13.35 14.27 -14.93
N GLN A 140 -13.24 15.45 -15.49
CA GLN A 140 -12.01 16.24 -15.49
C GLN A 140 -11.82 17.03 -14.21
N ILE A 141 -10.55 17.15 -13.78
CA ILE A 141 -10.15 17.88 -12.57
C ILE A 141 -10.62 19.34 -12.62
N PRO A 142 -10.39 20.13 -13.67
CA PRO A 142 -10.79 21.53 -13.69
C PRO A 142 -12.30 21.74 -13.59
N THR A 143 -13.08 20.85 -14.22
CA THR A 143 -14.55 20.92 -14.18
C THR A 143 -15.10 20.63 -12.79
N ASN A 144 -14.63 19.52 -12.18
CA ASN A 144 -15.08 19.15 -10.84
C ASN A 144 -14.60 20.13 -9.77
N ARG A 145 -13.40 20.72 -9.94
CA ARG A 145 -12.91 21.78 -9.07
C ARG A 145 -13.82 23.00 -9.10
N ARG A 146 -14.14 23.52 -10.30
CA ARG A 146 -15.04 24.68 -10.44
C ARG A 146 -16.43 24.41 -9.87
N ALA A 147 -16.98 23.22 -10.09
CA ALA A 147 -18.28 22.86 -9.51
C ALA A 147 -18.25 22.86 -7.97
N PHE A 148 -17.19 22.30 -7.39
CA PHE A 148 -16.99 22.32 -5.94
C PHE A 148 -16.75 23.73 -5.39
N GLU A 149 -15.90 24.53 -6.02
CA GLU A 149 -15.60 25.90 -5.61
C GLU A 149 -16.83 26.81 -5.66
N ALA A 150 -17.76 26.57 -6.61
CA ALA A 150 -19.01 27.30 -6.71
C ALA A 150 -19.98 27.03 -5.55
N ASN A 151 -19.97 25.82 -4.99
CA ASN A 151 -20.78 25.44 -3.81
C ASN A 151 -20.04 24.37 -2.98
N PRO A 152 -19.13 24.75 -2.09
CA PRO A 152 -18.36 23.80 -1.27
C PRO A 152 -19.21 22.96 -0.30
N ALA A 153 -20.47 23.35 -0.02
CA ALA A 153 -21.39 22.59 0.81
C ALA A 153 -22.12 21.46 0.06
N ASP A 154 -22.05 21.42 -1.28
CA ASP A 154 -22.69 20.38 -2.08
C ASP A 154 -21.95 19.06 -2.01
N SER A 155 -22.62 18.04 -1.47
CA SER A 155 -22.04 16.69 -1.32
C SER A 155 -21.73 16.01 -2.64
N THR A 156 -22.52 16.27 -3.70
CA THR A 156 -22.31 15.68 -5.03
C THR A 156 -21.07 16.29 -5.69
N ALA A 157 -20.94 17.61 -5.68
CA ALA A 157 -19.78 18.31 -6.21
C ALA A 157 -18.50 17.92 -5.44
N CYS A 158 -18.56 17.87 -4.11
CA CYS A 158 -17.45 17.40 -3.28
C CYS A 158 -17.03 15.96 -3.63
N TYR A 159 -17.98 15.03 -3.68
CA TYR A 159 -17.69 13.63 -3.98
C TYR A 159 -17.07 13.45 -5.36
N ASN A 160 -17.62 14.10 -6.39
CA ASN A 160 -17.08 14.01 -7.76
C ASN A 160 -15.66 14.56 -7.85
N TYR A 161 -15.38 15.69 -7.18
CA TYR A 161 -14.04 16.25 -7.15
C TYR A 161 -13.06 15.34 -6.40
N LEU A 162 -13.42 14.82 -5.23
CA LEU A 162 -12.63 13.86 -4.49
C LEU A 162 -12.36 12.57 -5.27
N LEU A 163 -13.38 12.04 -5.96
CA LEU A 163 -13.22 10.86 -6.82
C LEU A 163 -12.21 11.10 -7.94
N THR A 164 -12.26 12.28 -8.55
CA THR A 164 -11.33 12.68 -9.61
C THR A 164 -9.89 12.78 -9.10
N LEU A 165 -9.69 13.40 -7.94
CA LEU A 165 -8.37 13.51 -7.28
C LEU A 165 -7.83 12.13 -6.84
N SER A 166 -8.68 11.28 -6.29
CA SER A 166 -8.27 9.97 -5.77
C SER A 166 -7.76 9.02 -6.86
N ARG A 167 -8.27 9.09 -8.09
CA ARG A 167 -7.79 8.33 -9.25
C ARG A 167 -6.32 8.64 -9.56
N GLY A 168 -5.92 9.90 -9.40
CA GLY A 168 -4.55 10.36 -9.56
C GLY A 168 -3.69 10.24 -8.30
N ARG A 169 -4.22 9.71 -7.22
CA ARG A 169 -3.58 9.73 -5.88
C ARG A 169 -3.18 11.13 -5.43
N LEU A 170 -3.96 12.12 -5.85
CA LEU A 170 -3.78 13.52 -5.45
C LEU A 170 -4.37 13.77 -4.07
N ALA A 171 -3.91 14.82 -3.39
CA ALA A 171 -4.35 15.16 -2.05
C ALA A 171 -5.85 15.51 -2.01
N THR A 172 -6.58 14.85 -1.13
CA THR A 172 -8.04 14.99 -0.98
C THR A 172 -8.45 15.70 0.31
N GLN A 173 -7.53 15.80 1.27
CA GLN A 173 -7.84 16.28 2.61
C GLN A 173 -8.32 17.73 2.66
N SER A 174 -7.72 18.63 1.85
CA SER A 174 -8.13 20.04 1.79
C SER A 174 -9.56 20.22 1.29
N VAL A 175 -9.95 19.42 0.28
CA VAL A 175 -11.33 19.43 -0.27
C VAL A 175 -12.33 18.95 0.77
N ALA A 176 -12.04 17.85 1.45
CA ALA A 176 -12.91 17.35 2.52
C ALA A 176 -13.02 18.33 3.69
N SER A 177 -11.92 19.00 4.05
CA SER A 177 -11.93 20.03 5.11
C SER A 177 -12.77 21.24 4.70
N ALA A 178 -12.66 21.69 3.45
CA ALA A 178 -13.48 22.80 2.95
C ALA A 178 -14.97 22.42 2.93
N TYR A 179 -15.32 21.21 2.50
CA TYR A 179 -16.68 20.69 2.54
C TYR A 179 -17.22 20.62 3.98
N PHE A 180 -16.44 20.06 4.91
CA PHE A 180 -16.81 19.95 6.31
C PHE A 180 -17.06 21.33 6.95
N ASN A 181 -16.16 22.29 6.69
CA ASN A 181 -16.31 23.65 7.18
C ASN A 181 -17.51 24.38 6.57
N ALA A 182 -17.78 24.21 5.26
CA ALA A 182 -18.92 24.81 4.57
C ALA A 182 -20.27 24.31 5.13
N ASN A 183 -20.28 23.10 5.70
CA ASN A 183 -21.42 22.51 6.39
C ASN A 183 -21.40 22.75 7.92
N ASN A 184 -20.72 23.81 8.39
CA ASN A 184 -20.63 24.18 9.81
C ASN A 184 -20.10 23.05 10.71
N LYS A 185 -19.27 22.15 10.17
CA LYS A 185 -18.71 20.96 10.86
C LYS A 185 -19.78 20.01 11.39
N GLN A 186 -20.96 20.03 10.79
CA GLN A 186 -22.07 19.13 11.09
C GLN A 186 -22.59 18.53 9.79
N LEU A 187 -22.49 17.21 9.67
CA LEU A 187 -22.92 16.49 8.48
C LEU A 187 -24.07 15.54 8.81
N GLU A 188 -25.03 15.48 7.94
CA GLU A 188 -26.02 14.40 7.99
C GLU A 188 -25.36 13.03 7.82
N PHE A 189 -25.86 12.03 8.55
CA PHE A 189 -25.33 10.66 8.47
C PHE A 189 -25.91 9.96 7.25
N THR A 190 -25.32 10.22 6.09
CA THR A 190 -25.71 9.66 4.80
C THR A 190 -24.57 8.82 4.21
N THR A 191 -24.93 7.94 3.27
CA THR A 191 -23.93 7.17 2.50
C THR A 191 -22.98 8.10 1.71
N SER A 192 -23.47 9.24 1.22
CA SER A 192 -22.65 10.22 0.50
C SER A 192 -21.60 10.85 1.42
N ASN A 193 -22.00 11.33 2.59
CA ASN A 193 -21.10 11.93 3.56
C ASN A 193 -20.07 10.88 4.08
N TRP A 194 -20.51 9.65 4.33
CA TRP A 194 -19.57 8.59 4.65
C TRP A 194 -18.52 8.39 3.54
N ARG A 195 -18.92 8.36 2.27
CA ARG A 195 -17.98 8.20 1.13
C ARG A 195 -16.97 9.35 1.08
N ILE A 196 -17.44 10.59 1.20
CA ILE A 196 -16.57 11.79 1.23
C ILE A 196 -15.51 11.66 2.32
N LEU A 197 -15.93 11.41 3.56
CA LEU A 197 -15.02 11.35 4.71
C LEU A 197 -14.09 10.14 4.61
N SER A 198 -14.60 8.97 4.22
CA SER A 198 -13.79 7.74 4.12
C SER A 198 -12.72 7.80 3.01
N MET A 199 -12.96 8.55 1.93
CA MET A 199 -11.98 8.74 0.85
C MET A 199 -10.87 9.71 1.23
N SER A 200 -11.13 10.67 2.12
CA SER A 200 -10.29 11.86 2.29
C SER A 200 -9.50 11.88 3.59
N VAL A 201 -10.01 11.23 4.63
CA VAL A 201 -9.40 11.27 5.95
C VAL A 201 -8.29 10.22 6.07
N SER A 202 -7.07 10.68 6.27
CA SER A 202 -5.89 9.82 6.45
C SER A 202 -5.05 10.18 7.67
N ASN A 203 -5.47 11.18 8.46
CA ASN A 203 -4.74 11.66 9.63
C ASN A 203 -5.59 11.52 10.90
N LEU A 204 -5.09 10.77 11.88
CA LEU A 204 -5.69 10.59 13.20
C LEU A 204 -5.89 11.90 13.99
N ASP A 205 -5.05 12.91 13.71
CA ASP A 205 -5.10 14.21 14.39
C ASP A 205 -6.02 15.21 13.70
N SER A 206 -6.69 14.83 12.61
CA SER A 206 -7.61 15.71 11.89
C SER A 206 -8.92 15.90 12.66
N GLU A 207 -9.49 17.10 12.56
CA GLU A 207 -10.81 17.42 13.13
C GLU A 207 -11.89 16.48 12.57
N ILE A 208 -11.82 16.18 11.28
CA ILE A 208 -12.75 15.26 10.62
C ILE A 208 -12.64 13.83 11.18
N PHE A 209 -11.42 13.34 11.48
CA PHE A 209 -11.28 12.01 12.09
C PHE A 209 -11.91 11.97 13.49
N ARG A 210 -11.71 13.01 14.29
CA ARG A 210 -12.37 13.14 15.61
C ARG A 210 -13.88 13.11 15.49
N TYR A 211 -14.42 13.91 14.56
CA TYR A 211 -15.86 13.90 14.27
C TYR A 211 -16.37 12.50 13.86
N MET A 212 -15.64 11.81 12.98
CA MET A 212 -16.01 10.43 12.59
C MET A 212 -15.98 9.45 13.78
N LEU A 213 -15.04 9.62 14.70
CA LEU A 213 -14.91 8.78 15.89
C LEU A 213 -16.03 9.04 16.89
N GLU A 214 -16.36 10.30 17.15
CA GLU A 214 -17.45 10.74 18.02
C GLU A 214 -18.82 10.23 17.52
N HIS A 215 -19.00 10.19 16.20
CA HIS A 215 -20.23 9.74 15.53
C HIS A 215 -20.11 8.33 14.92
N LYS A 216 -19.22 7.49 15.47
CA LYS A 216 -18.97 6.13 14.96
C LYS A 216 -20.27 5.34 14.76
N ALA A 217 -21.12 5.31 15.78
CA ALA A 217 -22.37 4.54 15.76
C ALA A 217 -23.37 5.01 14.67
N ASP A 218 -23.38 6.31 14.37
CA ASP A 218 -24.26 6.85 13.34
C ASP A 218 -23.76 6.51 11.94
N PHE A 219 -22.44 6.57 11.72
CA PHE A 219 -21.83 6.11 10.46
C PHE A 219 -21.97 4.60 10.26
N GLU A 220 -21.98 3.80 11.30
CA GLU A 220 -22.21 2.35 11.22
C GLU A 220 -23.60 2.00 10.70
N LYS A 221 -24.61 2.82 10.97
CA LYS A 221 -25.98 2.63 10.45
C LYS A 221 -26.05 2.81 8.92
N VAL A 222 -25.25 3.74 8.36
CA VAL A 222 -25.28 4.07 6.93
C VAL A 222 -24.22 3.38 6.10
N ALA A 223 -23.14 2.86 6.73
CA ALA A 223 -22.02 2.23 6.02
C ALA A 223 -21.78 0.77 6.38
N SER A 224 -22.09 0.34 7.58
CA SER A 224 -21.82 -0.87 8.32
C SER A 224 -20.58 -0.78 9.24
N THR A 225 -20.69 -1.45 10.40
CA THR A 225 -19.59 -1.56 11.39
C THR A 225 -18.27 -1.97 10.75
N LYS A 226 -18.27 -3.01 9.93
CA LYS A 226 -17.06 -3.51 9.24
C LYS A 226 -16.36 -2.44 8.41
N LYS A 227 -17.10 -1.61 7.67
CA LYS A 227 -16.51 -0.54 6.83
C LYS A 227 -15.96 0.60 7.68
N VAL A 228 -16.66 0.98 8.75
CA VAL A 228 -16.23 2.04 9.67
C VAL A 228 -14.98 1.62 10.43
N GLU A 229 -14.97 0.45 11.04
CA GLU A 229 -13.82 -0.09 11.76
C GLU A 229 -12.61 -0.30 10.85
N ARG A 230 -12.84 -0.81 9.62
CA ARG A 230 -11.75 -0.92 8.62
C ARG A 230 -11.15 0.44 8.29
N LYS A 231 -11.97 1.49 8.14
CA LYS A 231 -11.46 2.85 7.89
C LYS A 231 -10.60 3.35 9.04
N PHE A 232 -11.04 3.17 10.28
CA PHE A 232 -10.28 3.57 11.47
C PHE A 232 -8.97 2.78 11.57
N TYR A 233 -9.01 1.46 11.34
CA TYR A 233 -7.82 0.62 11.31
C TYR A 233 -6.81 1.08 10.25
N LEU A 234 -7.24 1.31 9.00
CA LEU A 234 -6.35 1.76 7.92
C LEU A 234 -5.75 3.14 8.21
N THR A 235 -6.52 4.05 8.81
CA THR A 235 -6.02 5.35 9.23
C THR A 235 -4.98 5.21 10.34
N ALA A 236 -5.24 4.38 11.36
CA ALA A 236 -4.28 4.10 12.42
C ALA A 236 -3.01 3.45 11.88
N ALA A 237 -3.15 2.43 11.03
CA ALA A 237 -2.01 1.73 10.43
C ALA A 237 -1.10 2.68 9.64
N TYR A 238 -1.67 3.52 8.79
CA TYR A 238 -0.89 4.50 8.02
C TYR A 238 -0.12 5.48 8.92
N ASN A 239 -0.76 6.00 9.97
CA ASN A 239 -0.14 6.98 10.87
C ASN A 239 0.89 6.36 11.83
N LEU A 240 0.77 5.07 12.15
CA LEU A 240 1.73 4.36 13.00
C LEU A 240 2.93 3.83 12.21
N GLN A 241 2.71 3.24 11.03
CA GLN A 241 3.76 2.57 10.25
C GLN A 241 4.80 3.54 9.70
N THR A 242 4.38 4.69 9.18
CA THR A 242 5.33 5.66 8.59
C THR A 242 6.38 6.11 9.59
N PRO A 243 6.04 6.69 10.77
CA PRO A 243 7.04 7.12 11.73
C PRO A 243 7.82 5.95 12.36
N ALA A 244 7.20 4.77 12.52
CA ALA A 244 7.92 3.57 12.99
C ALA A 244 9.00 3.12 11.99
N THR A 245 8.70 3.18 10.68
CA THR A 245 9.63 2.82 9.61
C THR A 245 10.79 3.81 9.52
N THR A 246 10.50 5.10 9.59
CA THR A 246 11.51 6.17 9.51
C THR A 246 12.24 6.43 10.83
N ASN A 247 11.88 5.73 11.89
CA ASN A 247 12.37 5.90 13.26
C ASN A 247 12.09 7.29 13.85
N ASP A 248 11.00 7.93 13.44
CA ASP A 248 10.50 9.18 14.03
C ASP A 248 9.69 8.86 15.28
N THR A 249 10.39 8.61 16.38
CA THR A 249 9.78 8.20 17.65
C THR A 249 8.82 9.26 18.22
N THR A 250 9.08 10.54 18.00
CA THR A 250 8.22 11.65 18.46
C THR A 250 6.84 11.56 17.82
N ASN A 251 6.77 11.49 16.50
CA ASN A 251 5.50 11.36 15.79
C ASN A 251 4.88 9.98 16.03
N TYR A 252 5.68 8.92 16.17
CA TYR A 252 5.17 7.60 16.51
C TYR A 252 4.36 7.63 17.82
N PHE A 253 4.92 8.10 18.92
CA PHE A 253 4.22 8.12 20.21
C PHE A 253 3.03 9.09 20.22
N ARG A 254 3.09 10.18 19.48
CA ARG A 254 1.93 11.06 19.27
C ARG A 254 0.77 10.31 18.62
N TYR A 255 1.01 9.65 17.48
CA TYR A 255 -0.02 8.91 16.78
C TYR A 255 -0.47 7.64 17.51
N ARG A 256 0.44 6.97 18.23
CA ARG A 256 0.11 5.86 19.11
C ARG A 256 -0.95 6.24 20.16
N ASN A 257 -0.78 7.39 20.79
CA ASN A 257 -1.71 7.89 21.80
C ASN A 257 -3.07 8.28 21.17
N LEU A 258 -3.09 8.78 19.94
CA LEU A 258 -4.33 9.04 19.21
C LEU A 258 -5.02 7.74 18.78
N ALA A 259 -4.27 6.76 18.29
CA ALA A 259 -4.79 5.47 17.88
C ALA A 259 -5.42 4.70 19.06
N ALA A 260 -4.81 4.76 20.24
CA ALA A 260 -5.34 4.11 21.46
C ALA A 260 -6.73 4.65 21.85
N LYS A 261 -7.04 5.92 21.54
CA LYS A 261 -8.36 6.52 21.82
C LYS A 261 -9.49 5.96 20.93
N VAL A 262 -9.16 5.25 19.85
CA VAL A 262 -10.17 4.65 18.96
C VAL A 262 -10.90 3.50 19.64
N GLY A 263 -10.26 2.79 20.57
CA GLY A 263 -10.89 1.77 21.41
C GLY A 263 -11.30 0.50 20.65
N LEU A 264 -10.60 0.15 19.55
CA LEU A 264 -10.86 -1.07 18.79
C LEU A 264 -9.78 -2.11 19.08
N PRO A 265 -10.14 -3.36 19.48
CA PRO A 265 -9.17 -4.40 19.78
C PRO A 265 -8.16 -4.69 18.66
N ILE A 266 -8.56 -4.54 17.39
CA ILE A 266 -7.68 -4.70 16.25
C ILE A 266 -6.62 -3.58 16.18
N ILE A 267 -6.94 -2.38 16.64
CA ILE A 267 -6.00 -1.25 16.72
C ILE A 267 -5.07 -1.43 17.91
N ASP A 268 -5.55 -1.93 19.04
CA ASP A 268 -4.71 -2.25 20.19
C ASP A 268 -3.67 -3.32 19.84
N SER A 269 -4.08 -4.34 19.07
CA SER A 269 -3.17 -5.34 18.52
C SER A 269 -2.12 -4.73 17.60
N LEU A 270 -2.53 -3.82 16.71
CA LEU A 270 -1.63 -3.09 15.81
C LEU A 270 -0.63 -2.23 16.60
N ILE A 271 -1.08 -1.53 17.64
CA ILE A 271 -0.23 -0.73 18.52
C ILE A 271 0.83 -1.64 19.17
N LEU A 272 0.42 -2.78 19.74
CA LEU A 272 1.36 -3.70 20.37
C LEU A 272 2.46 -4.16 19.39
N VAL A 273 2.07 -4.63 18.20
CA VAL A 273 3.04 -5.09 17.19
C VAL A 273 4.01 -3.99 16.79
N THR A 274 3.49 -2.77 16.63
CA THR A 274 4.31 -1.62 16.23
C THR A 274 5.19 -1.13 17.40
N ASP A 275 4.67 -1.10 18.62
CA ASP A 275 5.43 -0.79 19.85
C ASP A 275 6.64 -1.74 19.97
N LEU A 276 6.44 -3.05 19.84
CA LEU A 276 7.52 -4.05 19.90
C LEU A 276 8.58 -3.77 18.83
N SER A 277 8.17 -3.45 17.60
CA SER A 277 9.13 -3.11 16.53
C SER A 277 9.91 -1.83 16.81
N VAL A 278 9.25 -0.78 17.32
CA VAL A 278 9.90 0.50 17.65
C VAL A 278 10.85 0.35 18.82
N TYR A 279 10.45 -0.34 19.89
CA TYR A 279 11.32 -0.57 21.04
C TYR A 279 12.53 -1.42 20.70
N GLU A 280 12.37 -2.47 19.91
CA GLU A 280 13.46 -3.31 19.42
C GLU A 280 14.47 -2.51 18.60
N LYS A 281 14.00 -1.73 17.61
CA LYS A 281 14.83 -0.88 16.76
C LYS A 281 15.65 0.13 17.55
N ASN A 282 15.07 0.64 18.65
CA ASN A 282 15.73 1.60 19.54
C ASN A 282 16.43 0.94 20.74
N LYS A 283 16.51 -0.40 20.81
CA LYS A 283 17.13 -1.17 21.91
C LYS A 283 16.54 -0.84 23.29
N GLN A 284 15.25 -0.51 23.34
CA GLN A 284 14.51 -0.19 24.57
C GLN A 284 13.92 -1.46 25.16
N TRP A 285 14.78 -2.36 25.68
CA TRP A 285 14.41 -3.72 26.04
C TRP A 285 13.43 -3.80 27.19
N ASP A 286 13.54 -2.93 28.20
CA ASP A 286 12.58 -2.89 29.32
C ASP A 286 11.17 -2.53 28.82
N ALA A 287 11.04 -1.54 27.93
CA ALA A 287 9.78 -1.15 27.34
C ALA A 287 9.21 -2.26 26.45
N TYR A 288 10.07 -2.93 25.65
CA TYR A 288 9.70 -4.09 24.84
C TYR A 288 9.10 -5.20 25.70
N ILE A 289 9.81 -5.59 26.78
CA ILE A 289 9.41 -6.68 27.69
C ILE A 289 8.10 -6.32 28.40
N GLN A 290 7.93 -5.08 28.86
CA GLN A 290 6.69 -4.65 29.50
C GLN A 290 5.50 -4.64 28.52
N ALA A 291 5.68 -4.16 27.30
CA ALA A 291 4.64 -4.21 26.26
C ALA A 291 4.26 -5.67 25.92
N ALA A 292 5.25 -6.55 25.76
CA ALA A 292 5.01 -7.97 25.49
C ALA A 292 4.27 -8.65 26.64
N LYS A 293 4.69 -8.43 27.90
CA LYS A 293 4.02 -9.02 29.09
C LYS A 293 2.57 -8.58 29.23
N SER A 294 2.24 -7.34 28.88
CA SER A 294 0.89 -6.78 29.03
C SER A 294 -0.04 -7.15 27.90
N GLY A 295 0.46 -7.43 26.70
CA GLY A 295 -0.39 -7.55 25.52
C GLY A 295 -0.30 -8.86 24.72
N ALA A 296 0.82 -9.60 24.81
CA ALA A 296 1.03 -10.75 23.92
C ALA A 296 0.00 -11.88 24.10
N GLU A 297 -0.42 -12.18 25.33
CA GLU A 297 -1.45 -13.18 25.58
C GLU A 297 -2.81 -12.76 25.00
N LYS A 298 -3.13 -11.48 25.05
CA LYS A 298 -4.41 -10.97 24.58
C LYS A 298 -4.49 -10.89 23.04
N TYR A 299 -3.40 -10.46 22.40
CA TYR A 299 -3.43 -10.09 21.00
C TYR A 299 -2.60 -10.98 20.07
N LEU A 300 -1.60 -11.72 20.61
CA LEU A 300 -0.65 -12.50 19.81
C LEU A 300 -0.65 -13.99 20.16
N TRP A 301 -1.57 -14.46 21.03
CA TRP A 301 -1.58 -15.85 21.56
C TRP A 301 -1.65 -16.94 20.50
N ASN A 302 -2.14 -16.61 19.31
CA ASN A 302 -2.23 -17.52 18.17
C ASN A 302 -1.20 -17.21 17.05
N ASP A 303 -0.22 -16.35 17.31
CA ASP A 303 0.86 -16.05 16.38
C ASP A 303 2.19 -16.64 16.87
N ALA A 304 2.48 -17.85 16.37
CA ALA A 304 3.68 -18.60 16.74
C ALA A 304 4.98 -17.82 16.53
N ASN A 305 5.08 -17.06 15.43
CA ASN A 305 6.32 -16.35 15.11
C ASN A 305 6.54 -15.16 16.05
N SER A 306 5.51 -14.39 16.33
CA SER A 306 5.58 -13.27 17.29
C SER A 306 5.89 -13.75 18.71
N LEU A 307 5.23 -14.83 19.17
CA LEU A 307 5.48 -15.41 20.50
C LEU A 307 6.92 -15.93 20.63
N ARG A 308 7.44 -16.61 19.59
CA ARG A 308 8.84 -17.05 19.58
C ARG A 308 9.80 -15.85 19.69
N ARG A 309 9.60 -14.82 18.84
CA ARG A 309 10.45 -13.62 18.87
C ARG A 309 10.43 -12.91 20.22
N ILE A 310 9.25 -12.79 20.84
CA ILE A 310 9.11 -12.22 22.18
C ILE A 310 9.88 -13.04 23.21
N SER A 311 9.78 -14.39 23.17
CA SER A 311 10.52 -15.28 24.04
C SER A 311 12.03 -15.13 23.86
N ASP A 312 12.51 -15.06 22.61
CA ASP A 312 13.94 -14.89 22.31
C ASP A 312 14.46 -13.55 22.88
N MET A 313 13.71 -12.45 22.72
CA MET A 313 14.09 -11.14 23.28
C MET A 313 14.09 -11.14 24.82
N ILE A 314 13.12 -11.81 25.45
CA ILE A 314 13.11 -11.98 26.91
C ILE A 314 14.32 -12.81 27.37
N TYR A 315 14.64 -13.90 26.66
CA TYR A 315 15.83 -14.72 26.95
C TYR A 315 17.13 -13.90 26.87
N GLU A 316 17.26 -13.07 25.84
CA GLU A 316 18.49 -12.29 25.62
C GLU A 316 18.63 -11.11 26.58
N HIS A 317 17.55 -10.43 26.93
CA HIS A 317 17.57 -9.13 27.59
C HIS A 317 17.01 -9.11 29.02
N SER A 318 16.57 -10.25 29.59
CA SER A 318 16.12 -10.31 30.98
C SER A 318 16.89 -11.34 31.80
N SER A 319 17.16 -10.98 33.04
CA SER A 319 17.61 -11.93 34.10
C SER A 319 16.56 -12.15 35.18
N ASP A 320 15.45 -11.42 35.16
CA ASP A 320 14.36 -11.58 36.12
C ASP A 320 13.62 -12.89 35.90
N LYS A 321 13.61 -13.72 36.96
CA LYS A 321 13.03 -15.07 36.91
C LYS A 321 11.56 -15.07 36.51
N SER A 322 10.77 -14.12 37.01
CA SER A 322 9.34 -14.05 36.70
C SER A 322 9.09 -13.72 35.23
N THR A 323 9.90 -12.84 34.67
CA THR A 323 9.90 -12.46 33.25
C THR A 323 10.33 -13.63 32.36
N LEU A 324 11.40 -14.36 32.77
CA LEU A 324 11.85 -15.56 32.05
C LEU A 324 10.77 -16.67 32.05
N VAL A 325 10.04 -16.88 33.16
CA VAL A 325 8.92 -17.81 33.21
C VAL A 325 7.81 -17.38 32.23
N LYS A 326 7.51 -16.09 32.13
CA LYS A 326 6.55 -15.58 31.15
C LYS A 326 7.02 -15.80 29.71
N GLY A 327 8.30 -15.57 29.45
CA GLY A 327 8.94 -15.87 28.17
C GLY A 327 8.88 -17.36 27.82
N ALA A 328 9.08 -18.24 28.82
CA ALA A 328 8.97 -19.67 28.61
C ALA A 328 7.53 -20.09 28.20
N ASN A 329 6.50 -19.48 28.80
CA ASN A 329 5.11 -19.73 28.38
C ASN A 329 4.88 -19.31 26.91
N PHE A 330 5.46 -18.19 26.46
CA PHE A 330 5.37 -17.77 25.07
C PHE A 330 6.11 -18.74 24.14
N ALA A 331 7.30 -19.21 24.51
CA ALA A 331 8.06 -20.19 23.72
C ALA A 331 7.31 -21.51 23.59
N VAL A 332 6.76 -22.03 24.70
CA VAL A 332 5.96 -23.24 24.69
C VAL A 332 4.74 -23.09 23.80
N ARG A 333 3.99 -22.02 23.96
CA ARG A 333 2.82 -21.76 23.10
C ARG A 333 3.20 -21.64 21.62
N SER A 334 4.32 -21.00 21.32
CA SER A 334 4.86 -20.95 19.97
C SER A 334 5.17 -22.33 19.39
N ALA A 335 5.80 -23.21 20.19
CA ALA A 335 6.11 -24.59 19.80
C ALA A 335 4.84 -25.47 19.65
N GLU A 336 3.82 -25.24 20.46
CA GLU A 336 2.52 -25.92 20.31
C GLU A 336 1.82 -25.54 19.01
N LEU A 337 1.82 -24.24 18.66
CA LEU A 337 1.19 -23.73 17.45
C LEU A 337 1.96 -24.14 16.19
N LYS A 338 3.30 -24.18 16.28
CA LYS A 338 4.18 -24.49 15.18
C LYS A 338 5.40 -25.26 15.66
N PRO A 339 5.32 -26.61 15.73
CA PRO A 339 6.39 -27.45 16.28
C PRO A 339 7.57 -27.56 15.31
N GLU A 340 8.25 -26.45 15.03
CA GLU A 340 9.45 -26.39 14.19
C GLU A 340 10.73 -26.26 15.02
N TYR A 341 11.89 -26.41 14.37
CA TYR A 341 13.20 -26.34 15.00
C TYR A 341 13.37 -25.13 15.91
N PHE A 342 13.16 -23.93 15.34
CA PHE A 342 13.42 -22.69 16.09
C PHE A 342 12.43 -22.44 17.23
N ASN A 343 11.16 -22.86 17.09
CA ASN A 343 10.18 -22.70 18.15
C ASN A 343 10.50 -23.58 19.36
N ASN A 344 10.91 -24.84 19.11
CA ASN A 344 11.37 -25.75 20.16
C ASN A 344 12.71 -25.30 20.75
N LEU A 345 13.64 -24.80 19.93
CA LEU A 345 14.93 -24.30 20.40
C LEU A 345 14.76 -23.11 21.35
N SER A 346 13.87 -22.17 21.05
CA SER A 346 13.56 -21.04 21.95
C SER A 346 13.05 -21.53 23.30
N ALA A 347 12.18 -22.54 23.33
CA ALA A 347 11.71 -23.15 24.57
C ALA A 347 12.86 -23.86 25.33
N ALA A 348 13.73 -24.58 24.63
CA ALA A 348 14.88 -25.23 25.24
C ALA A 348 15.83 -24.21 25.90
N LYS A 349 16.18 -23.13 25.17
CA LYS A 349 17.08 -22.07 25.65
C LYS A 349 16.57 -21.39 26.92
N ILE A 350 15.30 -21.00 26.92
CA ILE A 350 14.73 -20.26 28.06
C ILE A 350 14.57 -21.15 29.30
N TYR A 351 14.21 -22.45 29.12
CA TYR A 351 14.18 -23.40 30.22
C TYR A 351 15.58 -23.72 30.74
N PHE A 352 16.60 -23.79 29.88
CA PHE A 352 17.99 -23.92 30.29
C PHE A 352 18.40 -22.76 31.18
N LYS A 353 18.13 -21.51 30.77
CA LYS A 353 18.41 -20.30 31.54
C LYS A 353 17.68 -20.26 32.89
N LEU A 354 16.50 -20.86 32.98
CA LEU A 354 15.74 -21.00 34.23
C LEU A 354 16.20 -22.12 35.13
N GLY A 355 17.08 -23.02 34.66
CA GLY A 355 17.51 -24.23 35.39
C GLY A 355 16.50 -25.36 35.41
N TYR A 356 15.51 -25.33 34.51
CA TYR A 356 14.48 -26.38 34.35
C TYR A 356 14.97 -27.46 33.37
N ASN A 357 15.98 -28.23 33.83
CA ASN A 357 16.79 -29.09 32.99
C ASN A 357 15.99 -30.16 32.24
N ASP A 358 15.00 -30.79 32.85
CA ASP A 358 14.17 -31.80 32.17
C ASP A 358 13.34 -31.23 31.03
N LEU A 359 12.78 -30.02 31.24
CA LEU A 359 12.03 -29.32 30.20
C LEU A 359 12.94 -28.80 29.07
N SER A 360 14.12 -28.30 29.43
CA SER A 360 15.13 -27.91 28.46
C SER A 360 15.53 -29.08 27.57
N LYS A 361 15.88 -30.25 28.20
CA LYS A 361 16.24 -31.48 27.48
C LYS A 361 15.13 -31.93 26.54
N LYS A 362 13.87 -31.97 27.02
CA LYS A 362 12.70 -32.31 26.21
C LYS A 362 12.61 -31.46 24.94
N TYR A 363 12.63 -30.12 25.07
CA TYR A 363 12.48 -29.22 23.93
C TYR A 363 13.71 -29.21 23.01
N ALA A 364 14.91 -29.40 23.53
CA ALA A 364 16.12 -29.58 22.72
C ALA A 364 16.02 -30.83 21.83
N GLN A 365 15.59 -31.95 22.39
CA GLN A 365 15.36 -33.20 21.64
C GLN A 365 14.28 -33.01 20.54
N GLN A 366 13.19 -32.32 20.85
CA GLN A 366 12.16 -32.00 19.87
C GLN A 366 12.69 -31.09 18.75
N ALA A 367 13.48 -30.07 19.10
CA ALA A 367 14.14 -29.20 18.11
C ALA A 367 15.04 -30.03 17.17
N ILE A 368 15.90 -30.91 17.71
CA ILE A 368 16.77 -31.77 16.91
C ILE A 368 15.94 -32.67 15.97
N ALA A 369 14.89 -33.28 16.48
CA ALA A 369 14.03 -34.15 15.67
C ALA A 369 13.40 -33.41 14.48
N GLU A 370 12.86 -32.21 14.70
CA GLU A 370 12.29 -31.38 13.66
C GLU A 370 13.35 -30.79 12.69
N GLY A 371 14.53 -30.41 13.22
CA GLY A 371 15.62 -29.93 12.41
C GLY A 371 16.17 -31.01 11.45
N LYS A 372 16.32 -32.24 11.92
CA LYS A 372 16.75 -33.38 11.10
C LYS A 372 15.79 -33.67 9.92
N LYS A 373 14.46 -33.58 10.15
CA LYS A 373 13.46 -33.74 9.08
C LYS A 373 13.63 -32.74 7.92
N LYS A 374 14.17 -31.57 8.23
CA LYS A 374 14.36 -30.45 7.26
C LYS A 374 15.82 -30.23 6.86
N ASN A 375 16.72 -31.15 7.20
CA ASN A 375 18.18 -31.04 6.97
C ASN A 375 18.78 -29.74 7.52
N MET A 376 18.31 -29.27 8.65
CA MET A 376 18.79 -28.04 9.30
C MET A 376 19.99 -28.33 10.19
N ASN A 377 20.83 -27.32 10.42
CA ASN A 377 21.89 -27.40 11.43
C ASN A 377 21.28 -27.39 12.83
N THR A 378 21.59 -28.41 13.63
CA THR A 378 21.06 -28.61 14.99
C THR A 378 22.09 -28.41 16.08
N VAL A 379 23.23 -27.79 15.79
CA VAL A 379 24.38 -27.60 16.71
C VAL A 379 23.96 -26.91 18.01
N GLU A 380 23.15 -25.86 17.97
CA GLU A 380 22.72 -25.16 19.19
C GLU A 380 21.89 -26.05 20.13
N ALA A 381 20.98 -26.84 19.58
CA ALA A 381 20.16 -27.75 20.39
C ALA A 381 20.99 -28.92 20.96
N ASN A 382 21.97 -29.44 20.19
CA ASN A 382 22.90 -30.46 20.68
C ASN A 382 23.79 -29.93 21.82
N LYS A 383 24.28 -28.69 21.69
CA LYS A 383 25.09 -28.07 22.77
C LYS A 383 24.30 -27.98 24.08
N ILE A 384 23.01 -27.64 24.05
CA ILE A 384 22.16 -27.65 25.25
C ILE A 384 22.14 -29.05 25.89
N LEU A 385 21.98 -30.13 25.07
CA LEU A 385 21.99 -31.49 25.61
C LEU A 385 23.32 -31.90 26.21
N GLU A 386 24.44 -31.54 25.57
CA GLU A 386 25.78 -31.79 26.08
C GLU A 386 26.04 -31.10 27.46
N GLU A 387 25.63 -29.84 27.58
CA GLU A 387 25.74 -29.10 28.83
C GLU A 387 24.84 -29.66 29.96
N LEU A 388 23.77 -30.37 29.60
CA LEU A 388 22.85 -31.05 30.54
C LEU A 388 23.25 -32.52 30.85
N GLY A 389 24.42 -32.98 30.34
CA GLY A 389 24.96 -34.31 30.59
C GLY A 389 24.17 -35.40 29.87
N GLY A 390 23.67 -35.06 28.68
CA GLY A 390 22.82 -35.93 27.85
C GLY A 390 23.50 -36.54 26.65
#